data_d004b45d04a4a1955f3be1c4a86f5ea6
#
_entry.id   d004b45d04a4a1955f3be1c4a86f5ea6
#
_cell.length_a   1.000
_cell.length_b   1.000
_cell.length_c   1.000
_cell.angle_alpha   90.00
_cell.angle_beta   90.00
_cell.angle_gamma   90.00
#
_symmetry.space_group_name_H-M   'P 1'
#
loop_
_entity.id
_entity.type
_entity.pdbx_description
1 polymer ?
#
loop_
_entity_poly.entity_id
_entity_poly.type
_entity_poly.pdbx_seq_one_letter_code
_entity_poly.pdbx_strand_id
1 'polypeptide(L)'
;MINLQESLPREILRTNRSGAYHCTTIVDCNTRKYHGLLVIPVPNLDDENHVLLSSLDETVIQHGAEFNLGLHKYQGNHFSPNGHKYIREFDCENIPTTTYRVGGVILRKEKIFVHHENRILIRYTLVDAHSATTLRFRPFLAFRSVREYTHENPQANRDYQLVENGVKTCMYPGYPELFMQLNKKNEFHYQPDWYRGIEYPKEQERGYDFNEDLYVPGYFEVDIKKGESVVFSAGISEISPRKLKQTFESEVADRTPRDSFYHCLKNSAHQFHNKQGEEHYVLAGYPWFKCRARDLFISLPGLTLALGEQDEFEDVMKTAEKAIREFINGEPSSYKIYEMEHPDVLLWACLLYTSPSPRDRSLSR
;
A
#
# COMPACT_ATOMS: atom_id res chain seq x y z
N MET A 1 -5.14 -26.14 0.52
CA MET A 1 -4.44 -25.47 1.64
C MET A 1 -3.27 -24.71 1.04
N ILE A 2 -3.12 -23.44 1.34
CA ILE A 2 -2.04 -22.62 0.79
C ILE A 2 -0.71 -23.08 1.40
N ASN A 3 0.30 -23.33 0.53
CA ASN A 3 1.65 -23.68 0.94
C ASN A 3 2.40 -22.37 1.32
N LEU A 4 2.90 -22.30 2.55
CA LEU A 4 3.58 -21.09 3.04
C LEU A 4 4.87 -20.79 2.23
N GLN A 5 5.68 -21.81 1.94
CA GLN A 5 6.94 -21.61 1.20
C GLN A 5 6.72 -21.09 -0.23
N GLU A 6 5.63 -21.50 -0.87
CA GLU A 6 5.26 -21.02 -2.21
C GLU A 6 4.59 -19.66 -2.17
N SER A 7 4.01 -19.28 -1.03
CA SER A 7 3.24 -18.03 -0.87
C SER A 7 4.11 -16.84 -0.45
N LEU A 8 5.14 -17.07 0.36
CA LEU A 8 6.04 -16.01 0.83
C LEU A 8 6.79 -15.27 -0.30
N PRO A 9 7.19 -15.89 -1.43
CA PRO A 9 7.77 -15.16 -2.56
C PRO A 9 6.78 -14.39 -3.42
N ARG A 10 5.47 -14.62 -3.25
CA ARG A 10 4.43 -13.98 -4.06
C ARG A 10 3.99 -12.70 -3.40
N GLU A 11 4.39 -11.57 -3.99
CA GLU A 11 4.14 -10.23 -3.46
C GLU A 11 2.97 -9.56 -4.19
N ILE A 12 2.25 -8.72 -3.48
CA ILE A 12 1.17 -7.87 -3.99
C ILE A 12 1.62 -6.43 -3.84
N LEU A 13 1.50 -5.65 -4.90
CA LEU A 13 1.68 -4.20 -4.88
C LEU A 13 0.40 -3.50 -5.33
N ARG A 14 0.00 -2.46 -4.61
CA ARG A 14 -1.04 -1.51 -5.00
C ARG A 14 -0.60 -0.12 -4.64
N THR A 15 -0.76 0.81 -5.56
CA THR A 15 -0.38 2.21 -5.39
C THR A 15 -1.61 3.10 -5.41
N ASN A 16 -1.49 4.30 -4.82
CA ASN A 16 -2.50 5.35 -4.96
C ASN A 16 -2.26 6.28 -6.15
N ARG A 17 -1.24 6.02 -6.97
CA ARG A 17 -0.78 6.89 -8.07
C ARG A 17 -0.37 8.30 -7.62
N SER A 18 0.01 8.45 -6.35
CA SER A 18 0.54 9.69 -5.76
C SER A 18 1.73 9.42 -4.82
N GLY A 19 2.49 8.34 -5.10
CA GLY A 19 3.70 7.97 -4.40
C GLY A 19 3.52 7.02 -3.22
N ALA A 20 2.33 6.89 -2.67
CA ALA A 20 2.04 5.93 -1.61
C ALA A 20 1.70 4.54 -2.17
N TYR A 21 1.95 3.53 -1.36
CA TYR A 21 1.69 2.15 -1.75
C TYR A 21 1.35 1.24 -0.56
N HIS A 22 0.75 0.10 -0.91
CA HIS A 22 0.61 -1.09 -0.09
C HIS A 22 1.38 -2.22 -0.76
N CYS A 23 2.27 -2.86 -0.02
CA CYS A 23 3.02 -4.01 -0.49
C CYS A 23 3.16 -5.05 0.64
N THR A 24 2.83 -6.30 0.34
CA THR A 24 3.00 -7.46 1.24
C THR A 24 2.94 -8.75 0.43
N THR A 25 3.04 -9.90 1.08
CA THR A 25 2.83 -11.20 0.42
C THR A 25 1.35 -11.57 0.31
N ILE A 26 1.00 -12.57 -0.49
CA ILE A 26 -0.38 -13.07 -0.63
C ILE A 26 -0.94 -13.70 0.67
N VAL A 27 -0.10 -13.95 1.66
CA VAL A 27 -0.47 -14.45 2.99
C VAL A 27 -0.35 -13.39 4.09
N ASP A 28 -0.18 -12.11 3.70
CA ASP A 28 -0.02 -10.96 4.59
C ASP A 28 1.15 -11.07 5.59
N CYS A 29 2.19 -11.83 5.26
CA CYS A 29 3.45 -11.88 5.98
C CYS A 29 4.46 -10.94 5.33
N ASN A 30 4.90 -9.92 6.03
CA ASN A 30 5.92 -9.01 5.52
C ASN A 30 7.29 -9.72 5.49
N THR A 31 7.93 -9.72 4.32
CA THR A 31 9.24 -10.36 4.10
C THR A 31 10.36 -9.38 3.80
N ARG A 32 10.00 -8.09 3.62
CA ARG A 32 10.92 -6.98 3.31
C ARG A 32 10.63 -5.79 4.21
N LYS A 33 11.65 -4.99 4.52
CA LYS A 33 11.48 -3.71 5.21
C LYS A 33 10.60 -2.70 4.44
N TYR A 34 10.48 -2.88 3.14
CA TYR A 34 9.62 -2.08 2.26
C TYR A 34 8.15 -2.46 2.31
N HIS A 35 7.81 -3.59 2.92
CA HIS A 35 6.43 -4.04 3.05
C HIS A 35 5.67 -3.23 4.10
N GLY A 36 4.40 -2.97 3.81
CA GLY A 36 3.47 -2.30 4.71
C GLY A 36 2.07 -2.20 4.13
N LEU A 37 1.09 -2.04 4.99
CA LEU A 37 -0.30 -1.77 4.61
C LEU A 37 -0.49 -0.30 4.20
N LEU A 38 0.21 0.62 4.87
CA LEU A 38 0.19 2.04 4.54
C LEU A 38 1.62 2.57 4.54
N VAL A 39 2.18 2.73 3.34
CA VAL A 39 3.50 3.28 3.10
C VAL A 39 3.34 4.54 2.26
N ILE A 40 3.78 5.68 2.78
CA ILE A 40 3.51 7.00 2.21
C ILE A 40 4.76 7.86 2.12
N PRO A 41 4.84 8.78 1.15
CA PRO A 41 5.84 9.85 1.21
C PRO A 41 5.54 10.79 2.37
N VAL A 42 6.60 11.22 3.09
CA VAL A 42 6.51 12.22 4.18
C VAL A 42 7.50 13.35 3.89
N PRO A 43 7.16 14.28 2.98
CA PRO A 43 8.09 15.33 2.50
C PRO A 43 8.65 16.24 3.58
N ASN A 44 7.97 16.33 4.73
CA ASN A 44 8.43 17.13 5.87
C ASN A 44 9.63 16.49 6.60
N LEU A 45 9.88 15.19 6.41
CA LEU A 45 11.00 14.49 7.04
C LEU A 45 12.16 14.32 6.06
N ASP A 46 11.87 13.75 4.91
CA ASP A 46 12.85 13.50 3.86
C ASP A 46 12.14 13.18 2.52
N ASP A 47 12.90 12.74 1.52
CA ASP A 47 12.38 12.36 0.21
C ASP A 47 12.10 10.84 0.09
N GLU A 48 12.05 10.11 1.19
CA GLU A 48 11.76 8.68 1.20
C GLU A 48 10.28 8.38 1.52
N ASN A 49 9.87 7.17 1.24
CA ASN A 49 8.61 6.64 1.75
C ASN A 49 8.77 6.14 3.19
N HIS A 50 7.70 6.23 3.96
CA HIS A 50 7.65 5.83 5.36
C HIS A 50 6.53 4.84 5.61
N VAL A 51 6.83 3.77 6.34
CA VAL A 51 5.84 2.79 6.79
C VAL A 51 5.16 3.32 8.05
N LEU A 52 3.89 3.66 7.98
CA LEU A 52 3.08 4.05 9.13
C LEU A 52 2.40 2.82 9.74
N LEU A 53 1.60 2.11 8.94
CA LEU A 53 0.94 0.86 9.31
C LEU A 53 1.65 -0.29 8.58
N SER A 54 2.37 -1.12 9.34
CA SER A 54 3.10 -2.26 8.80
C SER A 54 2.15 -3.41 8.45
N SER A 55 1.31 -3.81 9.41
CA SER A 55 0.34 -4.90 9.25
C SER A 55 -0.89 -4.69 10.12
N LEU A 56 -1.91 -5.50 9.88
CA LEU A 56 -3.13 -5.56 10.68
C LEU A 56 -3.42 -7.04 10.94
N ASP A 57 -3.38 -7.45 12.21
CA ASP A 57 -3.75 -8.81 12.60
C ASP A 57 -5.23 -8.88 12.91
N GLU A 58 -5.93 -9.76 12.21
CA GLU A 58 -7.33 -10.05 12.45
C GLU A 58 -7.47 -11.27 13.37
N THR A 59 -8.46 -11.22 14.24
CA THR A 59 -8.88 -12.38 15.06
C THR A 59 -10.39 -12.57 14.89
N VAL A 60 -10.78 -13.79 14.55
CA VAL A 60 -12.19 -14.20 14.56
C VAL A 60 -12.50 -14.80 15.93
N ILE A 61 -13.53 -14.28 16.60
CA ILE A 61 -13.95 -14.72 17.92
C ILE A 61 -15.34 -15.34 17.82
N GLN A 62 -15.46 -16.61 18.24
CA GLN A 62 -16.74 -17.33 18.32
C GLN A 62 -16.80 -18.19 19.57
N HIS A 63 -17.90 -18.10 20.32
CA HIS A 63 -18.11 -18.88 21.55
C HIS A 63 -16.93 -18.80 22.54
N GLY A 64 -16.24 -17.66 22.60
CA GLY A 64 -15.05 -17.46 23.43
C GLY A 64 -13.75 -18.07 22.86
N ALA A 65 -13.80 -18.76 21.72
CA ALA A 65 -12.61 -19.24 21.03
C ALA A 65 -12.07 -18.13 20.09
N GLU A 66 -10.77 -17.90 20.15
CA GLU A 66 -10.06 -16.91 19.35
C GLU A 66 -9.25 -17.59 18.24
N PHE A 67 -9.44 -17.15 17.00
CA PHE A 67 -8.72 -17.63 15.84
C PHE A 67 -7.97 -16.48 15.20
N ASN A 68 -6.67 -16.40 15.46
CA ASN A 68 -5.82 -15.33 14.93
C ASN A 68 -5.40 -15.63 13.48
N LEU A 69 -5.66 -14.71 12.58
CA LEU A 69 -5.38 -14.82 11.13
C LEU A 69 -4.05 -14.17 10.74
N GLY A 70 -3.36 -13.49 11.66
CA GLY A 70 -2.07 -12.85 11.43
C GLY A 70 -0.94 -13.85 11.13
N LEU A 71 0.15 -13.33 10.56
CA LEU A 71 1.34 -14.12 10.24
C LEU A 71 2.59 -13.25 10.25
N HIS A 72 3.48 -13.51 11.21
CA HIS A 72 4.78 -12.86 11.31
C HIS A 72 5.89 -13.90 11.43
N LYS A 73 7.06 -13.62 10.87
CA LYS A 73 8.26 -14.43 11.09
C LYS A 73 9.04 -13.87 12.27
N TYR A 74 9.42 -14.73 13.19
CA TYR A 74 10.25 -14.42 14.35
C TYR A 74 11.55 -15.23 14.31
N GLN A 75 12.46 -14.92 15.22
CA GLN A 75 13.75 -15.60 15.36
C GLN A 75 13.60 -17.14 15.41
N GLY A 76 14.59 -17.85 14.87
CA GLY A 76 14.59 -19.31 14.84
C GLY A 76 13.67 -19.94 13.79
N ASN A 77 13.36 -19.18 12.73
CA ASN A 77 12.44 -19.61 11.66
C ASN A 77 11.03 -19.95 12.17
N HIS A 78 10.61 -19.27 13.22
CA HIS A 78 9.31 -19.43 13.84
C HIS A 78 8.29 -18.46 13.22
N PHE A 79 7.13 -18.98 12.81
CA PHE A 79 6.01 -18.20 12.31
C PHE A 79 4.88 -18.18 13.34
N SER A 80 4.45 -16.99 13.75
CA SER A 80 3.37 -16.82 14.72
C SER A 80 2.63 -15.47 14.46
N PRO A 81 1.30 -15.44 14.61
CA PRO A 81 0.39 -16.59 14.61
C PRO A 81 0.45 -17.36 13.28
N ASN A 82 -0.25 -18.49 13.18
CA ASN A 82 -0.22 -19.33 11.97
C ASN A 82 -1.48 -19.14 11.10
N GLY A 83 -1.89 -17.89 10.87
CA GLY A 83 -3.14 -17.54 10.18
C GLY A 83 -3.25 -18.07 8.75
N HIS A 84 -2.12 -18.27 8.07
CA HIS A 84 -2.08 -18.84 6.71
C HIS A 84 -2.77 -20.21 6.60
N LYS A 85 -2.83 -20.99 7.68
CA LYS A 85 -3.51 -22.28 7.73
C LYS A 85 -5.01 -22.19 7.50
N TYR A 86 -5.61 -21.03 7.77
CA TYR A 86 -7.04 -20.77 7.58
C TYR A 86 -7.37 -20.27 6.18
N ILE A 87 -6.38 -19.85 5.40
CA ILE A 87 -6.60 -19.36 4.03
C ILE A 87 -7.02 -20.55 3.14
N ARG A 88 -8.13 -20.37 2.43
CA ARG A 88 -8.67 -21.33 1.44
C ARG A 88 -8.36 -20.91 0.03
N GLU A 89 -8.47 -19.61 -0.22
CA GLU A 89 -8.34 -19.05 -1.54
C GLU A 89 -7.73 -17.66 -1.46
N PHE A 90 -6.93 -17.35 -2.44
CA PHE A 90 -6.45 -16.00 -2.74
C PHE A 90 -6.71 -15.71 -4.21
N ASP A 91 -7.38 -14.59 -4.47
CA ASP A 91 -7.64 -14.07 -5.81
C ASP A 91 -7.16 -12.63 -5.92
N CYS A 92 -6.83 -12.20 -7.13
CA CYS A 92 -6.37 -10.85 -7.43
C CYS A 92 -6.81 -10.37 -8.82
N GLU A 93 -7.89 -10.93 -9.35
CA GLU A 93 -8.42 -10.55 -10.67
C GLU A 93 -8.87 -9.08 -10.66
N ASN A 94 -9.70 -8.71 -9.74
CA ASN A 94 -10.15 -7.32 -9.58
C ASN A 94 -9.35 -6.59 -8.50
N ILE A 95 -9.46 -7.08 -7.28
CA ILE A 95 -8.72 -6.57 -6.11
C ILE A 95 -8.18 -7.75 -5.30
N PRO A 96 -7.10 -7.54 -4.48
CA PRO A 96 -6.60 -8.59 -3.61
C PRO A 96 -7.68 -9.07 -2.65
N THR A 97 -8.08 -10.32 -2.79
CA THR A 97 -9.16 -10.97 -2.05
C THR A 97 -8.66 -12.27 -1.42
N THR A 98 -8.79 -12.38 -0.11
CA THR A 98 -8.40 -13.58 0.65
C THR A 98 -9.64 -14.16 1.32
N THR A 99 -9.92 -15.45 1.12
CA THR A 99 -11.00 -16.17 1.79
C THR A 99 -10.43 -17.08 2.87
N TYR A 100 -10.87 -16.85 4.11
CA TYR A 100 -10.52 -17.68 5.27
C TYR A 100 -11.68 -18.61 5.63
N ARG A 101 -11.34 -19.81 6.12
CA ARG A 101 -12.29 -20.71 6.76
C ARG A 101 -11.73 -21.14 8.10
N VAL A 102 -12.43 -20.78 9.17
CA VAL A 102 -11.98 -20.96 10.54
C VAL A 102 -13.18 -21.10 11.49
N GLY A 103 -13.16 -22.04 12.39
CA GLY A 103 -14.19 -22.18 13.45
C GLY A 103 -15.63 -22.26 12.94
N GLY A 104 -15.88 -22.80 11.72
CA GLY A 104 -17.22 -22.82 11.10
C GLY A 104 -17.61 -21.50 10.42
N VAL A 105 -16.69 -20.53 10.34
CA VAL A 105 -16.85 -19.24 9.68
C VAL A 105 -16.17 -19.23 8.33
N ILE A 106 -16.79 -18.56 7.35
CA ILE A 106 -16.13 -18.13 6.10
C ILE A 106 -16.06 -16.62 6.10
N LEU A 107 -14.84 -16.10 6.18
CA LEU A 107 -14.55 -14.66 6.17
C LEU A 107 -13.80 -14.30 4.87
N ARG A 108 -14.28 -13.29 4.16
CA ARG A 108 -13.59 -12.72 2.99
C ARG A 108 -12.98 -11.37 3.38
N LYS A 109 -11.70 -11.20 3.07
CA LYS A 109 -10.92 -9.98 3.25
C LYS A 109 -10.55 -9.44 1.89
N GLU A 110 -10.87 -8.18 1.63
CA GLU A 110 -10.63 -7.48 0.36
C GLU A 110 -9.87 -6.19 0.65
N LYS A 111 -8.81 -5.89 -0.10
CA LYS A 111 -7.96 -4.72 0.12
C LYS A 111 -7.96 -3.79 -1.07
N ILE A 112 -8.07 -2.49 -0.83
CA ILE A 112 -7.98 -1.46 -1.86
C ILE A 112 -7.22 -0.25 -1.34
N PHE A 113 -6.34 0.30 -2.17
CA PHE A 113 -5.69 1.58 -1.91
C PHE A 113 -6.48 2.67 -2.65
N VAL A 114 -6.91 3.71 -1.95
CA VAL A 114 -7.73 4.78 -2.51
C VAL A 114 -6.89 5.61 -3.48
N HIS A 115 -7.39 5.89 -4.68
CA HIS A 115 -6.69 6.69 -5.67
C HIS A 115 -6.46 8.12 -5.15
N HIS A 116 -5.23 8.60 -5.29
CA HIS A 116 -4.79 9.96 -4.91
C HIS A 116 -4.99 10.33 -3.43
N GLU A 117 -5.34 9.36 -2.58
CA GLU A 117 -5.36 9.53 -1.13
C GLU A 117 -4.34 8.60 -0.46
N ASN A 118 -3.74 9.06 0.64
CA ASN A 118 -2.89 8.22 1.49
C ASN A 118 -3.77 7.41 2.45
N ARG A 119 -4.55 6.48 1.87
CA ARG A 119 -5.55 5.68 2.58
C ARG A 119 -5.67 4.27 2.02
N ILE A 120 -5.63 3.29 2.91
CA ILE A 120 -6.00 1.91 2.61
C ILE A 120 -7.38 1.62 3.21
N LEU A 121 -8.21 0.92 2.45
CA LEU A 121 -9.48 0.36 2.92
C LEU A 121 -9.41 -1.16 2.85
N ILE A 122 -9.87 -1.81 3.93
CA ILE A 122 -9.94 -3.27 4.02
C ILE A 122 -11.37 -3.65 4.38
N ARG A 123 -12.03 -4.36 3.48
CA ARG A 123 -13.40 -4.86 3.70
C ARG A 123 -13.36 -6.31 4.17
N TYR A 124 -14.06 -6.58 5.26
CA TYR A 124 -14.29 -7.91 5.80
C TYR A 124 -15.75 -8.26 5.64
N THR A 125 -16.05 -9.33 4.91
CA THR A 125 -17.42 -9.84 4.72
C THR A 125 -17.55 -11.20 5.38
N LEU A 126 -18.47 -11.33 6.33
CA LEU A 126 -18.81 -12.62 6.94
C LEU A 126 -19.74 -13.38 5.99
N VAL A 127 -19.13 -14.19 5.12
CA VAL A 127 -19.86 -14.92 4.08
C VAL A 127 -20.74 -15.99 4.65
N ASP A 128 -20.22 -16.73 5.65
CA ASP A 128 -20.97 -17.76 6.37
C ASP A 128 -20.56 -17.83 7.84
N ALA A 129 -21.54 -18.01 8.70
CA ALA A 129 -21.35 -18.25 10.14
C ALA A 129 -22.62 -18.86 10.72
N HIS A 130 -22.46 -19.72 11.73
CA HIS A 130 -23.58 -20.38 12.41
C HIS A 130 -23.90 -19.74 13.77
N SER A 131 -23.10 -18.77 14.22
CA SER A 131 -23.25 -18.10 15.51
C SER A 131 -22.79 -16.65 15.47
N ALA A 132 -23.04 -15.91 16.54
CA ALA A 132 -22.51 -14.56 16.72
C ALA A 132 -20.99 -14.58 16.60
N THR A 133 -20.46 -13.62 15.84
CA THR A 133 -19.04 -13.51 15.53
C THR A 133 -18.57 -12.09 15.83
N THR A 134 -17.45 -11.97 16.53
CA THR A 134 -16.76 -10.70 16.73
C THR A 134 -15.44 -10.73 15.95
N LEU A 135 -15.13 -9.64 15.28
CA LEU A 135 -13.83 -9.42 14.66
C LEU A 135 -13.00 -8.49 15.54
N ARG A 136 -11.75 -8.88 15.80
CA ARG A 136 -10.76 -8.05 16.47
C ARG A 136 -9.68 -7.66 15.46
N PHE A 137 -9.31 -6.38 15.45
CA PHE A 137 -8.28 -5.82 14.59
C PHE A 137 -7.15 -5.24 15.41
N ARG A 138 -5.94 -5.75 15.26
CA ARG A 138 -4.74 -5.29 15.96
C ARG A 138 -3.76 -4.67 14.98
N PRO A 139 -3.61 -3.33 14.97
CA PRO A 139 -2.70 -2.63 14.08
C PRO A 139 -1.26 -2.68 14.59
N PHE A 140 -0.32 -2.96 13.71
CA PHE A 140 1.12 -2.95 13.96
C PHE A 140 1.73 -1.70 13.32
N LEU A 141 2.21 -0.79 14.13
CA LEU A 141 2.71 0.52 13.73
C LEU A 141 4.23 0.53 13.67
N ALA A 142 4.80 1.20 12.66
CA ALA A 142 6.24 1.33 12.48
C ALA A 142 6.71 2.79 12.57
N PHE A 143 6.08 3.72 11.85
CA PHE A 143 6.45 5.13 11.76
C PHE A 143 7.95 5.32 11.52
N ARG A 144 8.43 4.75 10.41
CA ARG A 144 9.85 4.77 10.02
C ARG A 144 10.03 4.88 8.52
N SER A 145 11.20 5.37 8.10
CA SER A 145 11.63 5.30 6.71
C SER A 145 11.67 3.84 6.22
N VAL A 146 11.39 3.59 4.93
CA VAL A 146 11.57 2.27 4.30
C VAL A 146 13.03 1.82 4.30
N ARG A 147 13.99 2.70 4.62
CA ARG A 147 15.41 2.40 4.71
C ARG A 147 15.84 1.89 6.09
N GLU A 148 15.03 2.14 7.12
CA GLU A 148 15.34 1.89 8.52
C GLU A 148 14.45 0.82 9.14
N TYR A 149 14.67 0.54 10.41
CA TYR A 149 13.85 -0.34 11.24
C TYR A 149 13.44 0.38 12.52
N THR A 150 12.25 0.08 13.00
CA THR A 150 11.80 0.52 14.32
C THR A 150 12.21 -0.51 15.36
N HIS A 151 12.69 -0.02 16.50
CA HIS A 151 12.93 -0.82 17.71
C HIS A 151 12.22 -0.17 18.89
N GLU A 152 11.88 -0.98 19.90
CA GLU A 152 11.30 -0.45 21.13
C GLU A 152 12.16 0.66 21.71
N ASN A 153 11.54 1.82 21.95
CA ASN A 153 12.24 2.98 22.46
C ASN A 153 11.32 3.87 23.32
N PRO A 154 11.86 4.66 24.25
CA PRO A 154 11.08 5.53 25.12
C PRO A 154 10.58 6.81 24.43
N GLN A 155 11.08 7.15 23.23
CA GLN A 155 10.68 8.36 22.49
C GLN A 155 9.34 8.16 21.76
N ALA A 156 8.92 6.91 21.55
CA ALA A 156 7.65 6.61 20.90
C ALA A 156 6.49 7.15 21.75
N ASN A 157 5.74 8.09 21.16
CA ASN A 157 4.51 8.56 21.78
C ASN A 157 3.46 7.43 21.74
N ARG A 158 2.88 7.13 22.88
CA ARG A 158 1.89 6.06 23.07
C ARG A 158 0.46 6.59 23.17
N ASP A 159 0.29 7.90 23.09
CA ASP A 159 -1.01 8.55 23.20
C ASP A 159 -1.88 8.30 21.96
N TYR A 160 -3.16 8.28 22.17
CA TYR A 160 -4.16 8.24 21.11
C TYR A 160 -5.30 9.20 21.42
N GLN A 161 -6.04 9.58 20.39
CA GLN A 161 -7.25 10.37 20.53
C GLN A 161 -8.41 9.64 19.86
N LEU A 162 -9.58 9.69 20.47
CA LEU A 162 -10.80 9.12 19.91
C LEU A 162 -11.28 10.01 18.75
N VAL A 163 -11.69 9.36 17.67
CA VAL A 163 -12.40 9.96 16.53
C VAL A 163 -13.68 9.17 16.27
N GLU A 164 -14.52 9.62 15.33
CA GLU A 164 -15.76 8.90 15.02
C GLU A 164 -15.46 7.46 14.57
N ASN A 165 -15.94 6.48 15.33
CA ASN A 165 -15.71 5.04 15.12
C ASN A 165 -14.24 4.65 14.96
N GLY A 166 -13.35 5.24 15.73
CA GLY A 166 -11.93 4.91 15.62
C GLY A 166 -11.03 5.72 16.54
N VAL A 167 -9.75 5.68 16.22
CA VAL A 167 -8.69 6.44 16.92
C VAL A 167 -7.72 7.05 15.93
N LYS A 168 -7.03 8.11 16.38
CA LYS A 168 -5.85 8.64 15.72
C LYS A 168 -4.65 8.62 16.66
N THR A 169 -3.45 8.45 16.10
CA THR A 169 -2.19 8.43 16.83
C THR A 169 -1.05 8.91 15.94
N CYS A 170 0.03 9.38 16.56
CA CYS A 170 1.29 9.71 15.89
C CYS A 170 2.44 9.34 16.82
N MET A 171 3.32 8.45 16.39
CA MET A 171 4.40 7.94 17.25
C MET A 171 5.56 8.92 17.43
N TYR A 172 5.87 9.73 16.40
CA TYR A 172 7.03 10.62 16.43
C TYR A 172 6.71 11.97 15.80
N PRO A 173 7.34 13.07 16.28
CA PRO A 173 7.20 14.39 15.69
C PRO A 173 7.60 14.41 14.21
N GLY A 174 6.93 15.22 13.40
CA GLY A 174 7.20 15.36 11.96
C GLY A 174 6.39 14.40 11.09
N TYR A 175 5.87 13.32 11.65
CA TYR A 175 4.93 12.43 10.94
C TYR A 175 3.52 12.99 10.94
N PRO A 176 2.71 12.64 9.93
CA PRO A 176 1.27 12.90 9.97
C PRO A 176 0.58 12.01 11.02
N GLU A 177 -0.58 12.45 11.50
CA GLU A 177 -1.46 11.62 12.32
C GLU A 177 -2.00 10.45 11.49
N LEU A 178 -1.97 9.24 12.07
CA LEU A 178 -2.59 8.05 11.50
C LEU A 178 -4.00 7.89 12.07
N PHE A 179 -5.00 7.99 11.22
CA PHE A 179 -6.41 7.74 11.54
C PHE A 179 -6.77 6.30 11.21
N MET A 180 -7.28 5.57 12.19
CA MET A 180 -7.79 4.20 12.03
C MET A 180 -9.26 4.18 12.43
N GLN A 181 -10.15 3.94 11.46
CA GLN A 181 -11.60 4.05 11.64
C GLN A 181 -12.32 2.87 11.01
N LEU A 182 -13.49 2.52 11.55
CA LEU A 182 -14.39 1.52 11.00
C LEU A 182 -15.71 2.15 10.56
N ASN A 183 -16.36 1.60 9.55
CA ASN A 183 -17.68 2.05 9.11
C ASN A 183 -18.81 1.73 10.10
N LYS A 184 -18.53 0.94 11.12
CA LYS A 184 -19.46 0.47 12.14
C LYS A 184 -18.98 0.87 13.53
N LYS A 185 -19.92 1.11 14.44
CA LYS A 185 -19.59 1.31 15.86
C LYS A 185 -18.76 0.13 16.36
N ASN A 186 -17.68 0.42 17.03
CA ASN A 186 -16.72 -0.53 17.56
C ASN A 186 -16.23 -0.08 18.94
N GLU A 187 -15.51 -0.95 19.62
CA GLU A 187 -14.81 -0.64 20.85
C GLU A 187 -13.31 -0.68 20.59
N PHE A 188 -12.60 0.36 21.04
CA PHE A 188 -11.14 0.38 21.05
C PHE A 188 -10.65 0.07 22.46
N HIS A 189 -9.89 -1.01 22.57
CA HIS A 189 -9.24 -1.44 23.80
C HIS A 189 -7.78 -1.00 23.78
N TYR A 190 -7.45 -0.02 24.61
CA TYR A 190 -6.07 0.45 24.77
C TYR A 190 -5.27 -0.60 25.52
N GLN A 191 -4.34 -1.24 24.82
CA GLN A 191 -3.45 -2.28 25.34
C GLN A 191 -2.11 -2.15 24.63
N PRO A 192 -1.31 -1.13 24.99
CA PRO A 192 -0.06 -0.84 24.29
C PRO A 192 1.00 -1.90 24.59
N ASP A 193 1.63 -2.42 23.54
CA ASP A 193 2.76 -3.36 23.64
C ASP A 193 3.68 -3.23 22.43
N TRP A 194 4.90 -3.74 22.58
CA TRP A 194 5.87 -3.90 21.52
C TRP A 194 5.99 -5.37 21.15
N TYR A 195 5.81 -5.67 19.87
CA TYR A 195 6.06 -7.00 19.30
C TYR A 195 7.48 -7.04 18.76
N ARG A 196 8.35 -7.74 19.49
CA ARG A 196 9.81 -7.68 19.32
C ARG A 196 10.33 -8.78 18.44
N GLY A 197 11.40 -8.47 17.67
CA GLY A 197 12.14 -9.46 16.91
C GLY A 197 11.38 -10.04 15.72
N ILE A 198 10.55 -9.24 15.07
CA ILE A 198 9.96 -9.60 13.77
C ILE A 198 11.06 -9.59 12.73
N GLU A 199 11.16 -10.65 11.90
CA GLU A 199 12.21 -10.81 10.91
C GLU A 199 11.71 -10.67 9.48
N TYR A 200 12.54 -10.03 8.65
CA TYR A 200 12.33 -9.87 7.20
C TYR A 200 13.29 -10.78 6.42
N PRO A 201 12.87 -12.01 6.02
CA PRO A 201 13.78 -13.01 5.44
C PRO A 201 14.41 -12.54 4.12
N LYS A 202 13.76 -11.69 3.33
CA LYS A 202 14.33 -11.17 2.10
C LYS A 202 15.46 -10.16 2.31
N GLU A 203 15.48 -9.47 3.43
CA GLU A 203 16.61 -8.61 3.82
C GLU A 203 17.76 -9.47 4.37
N GLN A 204 17.45 -10.51 5.14
CA GLN A 204 18.43 -11.49 5.63
C GLN A 204 19.14 -12.21 4.49
N GLU A 205 18.41 -12.68 3.47
CA GLU A 205 18.98 -13.31 2.27
C GLU A 205 19.98 -12.40 1.54
N ARG A 206 19.82 -11.07 1.65
CA ARG A 206 20.67 -10.05 1.03
C ARG A 206 21.83 -9.62 1.92
N GLY A 207 21.95 -10.15 3.14
CA GLY A 207 22.99 -9.82 4.10
C GLY A 207 22.83 -8.47 4.80
N TYR A 208 21.61 -7.92 4.83
CA TYR A 208 21.29 -6.69 5.56
C TYR A 208 20.71 -6.99 6.94
N ASP A 209 20.62 -5.96 7.78
CA ASP A 209 19.81 -6.01 8.98
C ASP A 209 18.36 -6.35 8.61
N PHE A 210 17.70 -7.15 9.45
CA PHE A 210 16.42 -7.76 9.09
C PHE A 210 15.45 -7.90 10.28
N ASN A 211 15.78 -7.33 11.44
CA ASN A 211 14.96 -7.40 12.65
C ASN A 211 14.25 -6.07 12.92
N GLU A 212 13.01 -6.14 13.34
CA GLU A 212 12.19 -4.98 13.70
C GLU A 212 11.31 -5.27 14.90
N ASP A 213 11.07 -4.25 15.73
CA ASP A 213 10.03 -4.26 16.74
C ASP A 213 8.88 -3.35 16.27
N LEU A 214 7.65 -3.83 16.34
CA LEU A 214 6.48 -3.06 15.96
C LEU A 214 5.62 -2.70 17.16
N TYR A 215 5.16 -1.45 17.21
CA TYR A 215 4.29 -0.97 18.26
C TYR A 215 2.82 -1.26 17.96
N VAL A 216 2.10 -1.75 18.95
CA VAL A 216 0.67 -1.99 18.91
C VAL A 216 0.00 -1.15 19.99
N PRO A 217 -0.85 -0.16 19.66
CA PRO A 217 -1.52 0.68 20.66
C PRO A 217 -2.65 -0.05 21.39
N GLY A 218 -3.15 -1.13 20.83
CA GLY A 218 -4.30 -1.87 21.30
C GLY A 218 -5.03 -2.55 20.15
N TYR A 219 -6.33 -2.74 20.28
CA TYR A 219 -7.13 -3.40 19.25
C TYR A 219 -8.57 -2.87 19.22
N PHE A 220 -9.20 -3.03 18.06
CA PHE A 220 -10.63 -2.76 17.87
C PHE A 220 -11.43 -4.05 17.92
N GLU A 221 -12.61 -4.01 18.50
CA GLU A 221 -13.59 -5.10 18.43
C GLU A 221 -14.90 -4.62 17.80
N VAL A 222 -15.45 -5.45 16.92
CA VAL A 222 -16.71 -5.18 16.24
C VAL A 222 -17.47 -6.46 15.99
N ASP A 223 -18.75 -6.47 16.36
CA ASP A 223 -19.63 -7.58 16.06
C ASP A 223 -20.05 -7.56 14.60
N ILE A 224 -20.09 -8.74 13.98
CA ILE A 224 -20.48 -8.91 12.59
C ILE A 224 -21.45 -10.11 12.45
N LYS A 225 -22.46 -9.95 11.58
CA LYS A 225 -23.45 -10.99 11.28
C LYS A 225 -23.20 -11.59 9.90
N LYS A 226 -23.68 -12.81 9.69
CA LYS A 226 -23.67 -13.45 8.36
C LYS A 226 -24.27 -12.53 7.30
N GLY A 227 -23.57 -12.37 6.18
CA GLY A 227 -23.92 -11.48 5.08
C GLY A 227 -23.53 -10.00 5.30
N GLU A 228 -23.06 -9.63 6.48
CA GLU A 228 -22.64 -8.26 6.79
C GLU A 228 -21.17 -8.02 6.38
N SER A 229 -20.86 -6.75 6.10
CA SER A 229 -19.49 -6.32 5.83
C SER A 229 -19.09 -5.16 6.75
N VAL A 230 -17.83 -5.22 7.20
CA VAL A 230 -17.16 -4.16 7.95
C VAL A 230 -15.99 -3.64 7.10
N VAL A 231 -15.82 -2.32 7.04
CA VAL A 231 -14.69 -1.68 6.35
C VAL A 231 -13.80 -1.01 7.40
N PHE A 232 -12.55 -1.46 7.47
CA PHE A 232 -11.48 -0.81 8.20
C PHE A 232 -10.74 0.17 7.29
N SER A 233 -10.49 1.37 7.78
CA SER A 233 -9.75 2.43 7.10
C SER A 233 -8.51 2.80 7.90
N ALA A 234 -7.36 2.89 7.24
CA ALA A 234 -6.17 3.54 7.77
C ALA A 234 -5.71 4.63 6.79
N GLY A 235 -5.52 5.85 7.26
CA GLY A 235 -5.12 7.01 6.43
C GLY A 235 -4.62 8.18 7.26
N ILE A 236 -4.12 9.22 6.60
CA ILE A 236 -3.53 10.41 7.25
C ILE A 236 -4.54 11.56 7.45
N SER A 237 -5.80 11.33 7.18
CA SER A 237 -6.90 12.26 7.40
C SER A 237 -8.11 11.54 7.96
N GLU A 238 -8.95 12.24 8.70
CA GLU A 238 -10.22 11.71 9.15
C GLU A 238 -11.20 11.53 7.98
N ILE A 239 -12.00 10.47 8.04
CA ILE A 239 -13.08 10.23 7.08
C ILE A 239 -14.37 9.94 7.83
N SER A 240 -15.52 10.40 7.29
CA SER A 240 -16.80 10.00 7.87
C SER A 240 -17.02 8.49 7.70
N PRO A 241 -17.23 7.74 8.79
CA PRO A 241 -17.47 6.29 8.75
C PRO A 241 -18.60 5.86 7.81
N ARG A 242 -19.60 6.72 7.61
CA ARG A 242 -20.74 6.47 6.72
C ARG A 242 -20.34 6.40 5.25
N LYS A 243 -19.26 7.08 4.87
CA LYS A 243 -18.75 7.10 3.47
C LYS A 243 -17.90 5.88 3.14
N LEU A 244 -17.34 5.17 4.13
CA LEU A 244 -16.34 4.13 3.91
C LEU A 244 -16.81 3.01 2.98
N LYS A 245 -18.07 2.54 3.11
CA LYS A 245 -18.62 1.53 2.20
C LYS A 245 -18.75 2.06 0.77
N GLN A 246 -19.30 3.25 0.62
CA GLN A 246 -19.47 3.87 -0.70
C GLN A 246 -18.11 4.13 -1.36
N THR A 247 -17.14 4.66 -0.62
CA THR A 247 -15.77 4.87 -1.13
C THR A 247 -15.15 3.55 -1.57
N PHE A 248 -15.28 2.47 -0.79
CA PHE A 248 -14.79 1.16 -1.16
C PHE A 248 -15.43 0.65 -2.47
N GLU A 249 -16.75 0.76 -2.60
CA GLU A 249 -17.50 0.31 -3.76
C GLU A 249 -17.17 1.12 -5.01
N SER A 250 -17.04 2.44 -4.90
CA SER A 250 -16.61 3.32 -5.99
C SER A 250 -15.21 2.95 -6.48
N GLU A 251 -14.26 2.78 -5.56
CA GLU A 251 -12.89 2.39 -5.89
C GLU A 251 -12.82 1.01 -6.57
N VAL A 252 -13.66 0.06 -6.17
CA VAL A 252 -13.76 -1.25 -6.84
C VAL A 252 -14.31 -1.12 -8.26
N ALA A 253 -15.33 -0.29 -8.43
CA ALA A 253 -15.97 -0.08 -9.74
C ALA A 253 -15.01 0.56 -10.76
N ASP A 254 -14.08 1.39 -10.30
CA ASP A 254 -13.09 2.08 -11.14
C ASP A 254 -11.88 1.18 -11.51
N ARG A 255 -11.81 -0.05 -10.98
CA ARG A 255 -10.71 -0.97 -11.27
C ARG A 255 -10.93 -1.70 -12.60
N THR A 256 -9.87 -1.77 -13.40
CA THR A 256 -9.85 -2.65 -14.57
C THR A 256 -9.60 -4.09 -14.09
N PRO A 257 -10.50 -5.06 -14.36
CA PRO A 257 -10.26 -6.47 -14.03
C PRO A 257 -9.01 -7.02 -14.73
N ARG A 258 -8.31 -7.98 -14.12
CA ARG A 258 -7.16 -8.68 -14.73
C ARG A 258 -7.59 -9.95 -15.45
N ASP A 259 -8.62 -9.84 -16.26
CA ASP A 259 -9.24 -10.93 -17.02
C ASP A 259 -8.50 -11.27 -18.33
N SER A 260 -7.55 -10.43 -18.74
CA SER A 260 -6.75 -10.61 -19.95
C SER A 260 -5.31 -10.16 -19.73
N PHE A 261 -4.38 -10.64 -20.56
CA PHE A 261 -2.98 -10.21 -20.53
C PHE A 261 -2.85 -8.70 -20.76
N TYR A 262 -3.64 -8.15 -21.68
CA TYR A 262 -3.67 -6.71 -21.94
C TYR A 262 -4.10 -5.92 -20.68
N HIS A 263 -5.18 -6.34 -20.02
CA HIS A 263 -5.63 -5.70 -18.78
C HIS A 263 -4.64 -5.84 -17.61
N CYS A 264 -3.93 -6.97 -17.55
CA CYS A 264 -2.82 -7.12 -16.61
C CYS A 264 -1.70 -6.10 -16.86
N LEU A 265 -1.29 -5.91 -18.12
CA LEU A 265 -0.28 -4.92 -18.49
C LEU A 265 -0.76 -3.49 -18.23
N LYS A 266 -2.00 -3.16 -18.61
CA LYS A 266 -2.61 -1.85 -18.35
C LYS A 266 -2.63 -1.51 -16.86
N ASN A 267 -3.09 -2.43 -16.01
CA ASN A 267 -3.06 -2.25 -14.56
C ASN A 267 -1.63 -2.04 -14.03
N SER A 268 -0.65 -2.76 -14.57
CA SER A 268 0.75 -2.61 -14.17
C SER A 268 1.31 -1.25 -14.59
N ALA A 269 1.03 -0.82 -15.81
CA ALA A 269 1.44 0.49 -16.31
C ALA A 269 0.92 1.63 -15.41
N HIS A 270 -0.35 1.61 -15.08
CA HIS A 270 -0.98 2.63 -14.25
C HIS A 270 -0.37 2.74 -12.83
N GLN A 271 0.26 1.68 -12.31
CA GLN A 271 0.88 1.75 -11.00
C GLN A 271 2.18 2.57 -10.98
N PHE A 272 2.84 2.77 -12.12
CA PHE A 272 4.06 3.56 -12.21
C PHE A 272 3.81 5.07 -12.23
N HIS A 273 2.59 5.51 -12.58
CA HIS A 273 2.24 6.92 -12.56
C HIS A 273 2.19 7.46 -11.14
N ASN A 274 2.72 8.68 -10.96
CA ASN A 274 2.80 9.36 -9.67
C ASN A 274 2.47 10.84 -9.85
N LYS A 275 1.25 11.22 -9.48
CA LYS A 275 0.80 12.62 -9.50
C LYS A 275 1.03 13.28 -8.14
N GLN A 276 1.73 14.42 -8.13
CA GLN A 276 1.98 15.24 -6.96
C GLN A 276 1.58 16.69 -7.25
N GLY A 277 0.39 17.08 -6.79
CA GLY A 277 -0.19 18.39 -7.18
C GLY A 277 -0.46 18.45 -8.69
N GLU A 278 0.17 19.40 -9.38
CA GLU A 278 0.08 19.58 -10.83
C GLU A 278 1.21 18.84 -11.59
N GLU A 279 2.09 18.17 -10.89
CA GLU A 279 3.24 17.48 -11.46
C GLU A 279 2.96 16.00 -11.64
N HIS A 280 3.36 15.48 -12.81
CA HIS A 280 3.16 14.08 -13.18
C HIS A 280 4.51 13.42 -13.43
N TYR A 281 4.72 12.27 -12.78
CA TYR A 281 5.97 11.50 -12.82
C TYR A 281 5.69 10.05 -13.20
N VAL A 282 6.73 9.38 -13.69
CA VAL A 282 6.77 7.92 -13.84
C VAL A 282 7.88 7.37 -12.95
N LEU A 283 7.53 6.52 -12.00
CA LEU A 283 8.51 5.90 -11.12
C LEU A 283 9.22 4.74 -11.82
N ALA A 284 10.53 4.64 -11.63
CA ALA A 284 11.35 3.59 -12.25
C ALA A 284 11.03 2.19 -11.68
N GLY A 285 10.47 2.10 -10.48
CA GLY A 285 10.03 0.84 -9.90
C GLY A 285 9.70 0.91 -8.41
N TYR A 286 8.58 0.36 -8.04
CA TYR A 286 8.19 0.17 -6.65
C TYR A 286 8.84 -1.08 -6.06
N PRO A 287 9.16 -1.06 -4.79
CA PRO A 287 9.18 0.05 -3.84
C PRO A 287 10.55 0.74 -3.75
N TRP A 288 11.49 0.46 -4.66
CA TRP A 288 12.92 0.79 -4.48
C TRP A 288 13.36 2.09 -5.16
N PHE A 289 12.71 2.47 -6.26
CA PHE A 289 13.20 3.53 -7.13
C PHE A 289 12.21 4.70 -7.18
N LYS A 290 12.80 5.89 -7.35
CA LYS A 290 12.09 7.14 -7.62
C LYS A 290 11.92 7.34 -9.13
N CYS A 291 11.51 8.52 -9.56
CA CYS A 291 11.47 8.88 -10.96
C CYS A 291 12.91 9.13 -11.46
N ARG A 292 13.44 8.21 -12.26
CA ARG A 292 14.72 8.36 -12.93
C ARG A 292 14.52 8.83 -14.37
N ALA A 293 15.25 9.86 -14.77
CA ALA A 293 15.06 10.51 -16.07
C ALA A 293 15.13 9.52 -17.26
N ARG A 294 16.15 8.65 -17.29
CA ARG A 294 16.29 7.64 -18.34
C ARG A 294 15.11 6.68 -18.39
N ASP A 295 14.72 6.13 -17.24
CA ASP A 295 13.61 5.18 -17.16
C ASP A 295 12.29 5.82 -17.56
N LEU A 296 12.07 7.08 -17.15
CA LEU A 296 10.91 7.87 -17.54
C LEU A 296 10.82 8.01 -19.05
N PHE A 297 11.85 8.55 -19.71
CA PHE A 297 11.77 8.85 -21.15
C PHE A 297 11.69 7.57 -21.99
N ILE A 298 12.37 6.50 -21.62
CA ILE A 298 12.31 5.24 -22.38
C ILE A 298 10.94 4.57 -22.22
N SER A 299 10.37 4.58 -21.03
CA SER A 299 9.12 3.83 -20.74
C SER A 299 7.84 4.60 -21.08
N LEU A 300 7.87 5.94 -21.07
CA LEU A 300 6.69 6.78 -21.17
C LEU A 300 5.77 6.46 -22.37
N PRO A 301 6.28 6.25 -23.61
CA PRO A 301 5.38 5.92 -24.73
C PRO A 301 4.62 4.61 -24.52
N GLY A 302 5.28 3.61 -23.93
CA GLY A 302 4.65 2.32 -23.62
C GLY A 302 3.63 2.38 -22.48
N LEU A 303 3.87 3.25 -21.51
CA LEU A 303 3.00 3.41 -20.34
C LEU A 303 1.79 4.31 -20.59
N THR A 304 1.79 5.08 -21.69
CA THR A 304 0.75 6.08 -21.99
C THR A 304 0.22 5.95 -23.41
N LEU A 305 0.99 6.32 -24.43
CA LEU A 305 0.54 6.36 -25.85
C LEU A 305 0.06 4.99 -26.36
N ALA A 306 0.75 3.92 -25.98
CA ALA A 306 0.35 2.55 -26.36
C ALA A 306 -0.98 2.12 -25.70
N LEU A 307 -1.39 2.79 -24.63
CA LEU A 307 -2.67 2.59 -23.94
C LEU A 307 -3.76 3.58 -24.37
N GLY A 308 -3.44 4.52 -25.30
CA GLY A 308 -4.34 5.58 -25.73
C GLY A 308 -4.50 6.73 -24.72
N GLU A 309 -3.58 6.86 -23.77
CA GLU A 309 -3.61 7.86 -22.69
C GLU A 309 -2.70 9.04 -23.03
N GLN A 310 -3.11 9.80 -24.05
CA GLN A 310 -2.34 10.92 -24.56
C GLN A 310 -2.21 12.08 -23.56
N ASP A 311 -3.28 12.39 -22.85
CA ASP A 311 -3.30 13.49 -21.88
C ASP A 311 -2.27 13.23 -20.75
N GLU A 312 -2.16 11.98 -20.28
CA GLU A 312 -1.13 11.60 -19.30
C GLU A 312 0.29 11.73 -19.85
N PHE A 313 0.51 11.36 -21.12
CA PHE A 313 1.78 11.59 -21.80
C PHE A 313 2.17 13.08 -21.80
N GLU A 314 1.24 13.94 -22.19
CA GLU A 314 1.46 15.39 -22.28
C GLU A 314 1.74 16.00 -20.88
N ASP A 315 1.03 15.57 -19.84
CA ASP A 315 1.21 16.07 -18.47
C ASP A 315 2.57 15.67 -17.88
N VAL A 316 3.01 14.42 -18.11
CA VAL A 316 4.36 13.97 -17.73
C VAL A 316 5.42 14.75 -18.51
N MET A 317 5.24 14.95 -19.82
CA MET A 317 6.20 15.71 -20.64
C MET A 317 6.27 17.18 -20.24
N LYS A 318 5.16 17.83 -19.85
CA LYS A 318 5.17 19.21 -19.31
C LYS A 318 6.00 19.32 -18.03
N THR A 319 5.88 18.32 -17.13
CA THR A 319 6.70 18.26 -15.91
C THR A 319 8.17 18.05 -16.25
N ALA A 320 8.46 17.11 -17.14
CA ALA A 320 9.82 16.79 -17.57
C ALA A 320 10.50 17.95 -18.31
N GLU A 321 9.77 18.70 -19.14
CA GLU A 321 10.30 19.87 -19.83
C GLU A 321 10.81 20.94 -18.85
N LYS A 322 10.06 21.21 -17.80
CA LYS A 322 10.46 22.16 -16.75
C LYS A 322 11.75 21.70 -16.06
N ALA A 323 11.82 20.41 -15.69
CA ALA A 323 13.03 19.84 -15.07
C ALA A 323 14.26 19.89 -16.01
N ILE A 324 14.07 19.63 -17.31
CA ILE A 324 15.14 19.74 -18.31
C ILE A 324 15.62 21.19 -18.43
N ARG A 325 14.73 22.19 -18.41
CA ARG A 325 15.09 23.60 -18.47
C ARG A 325 15.93 24.02 -17.28
N GLU A 326 15.55 23.64 -16.06
CA GLU A 326 16.34 23.88 -14.86
C GLU A 326 17.74 23.25 -14.98
N PHE A 327 17.82 21.99 -15.43
CA PHE A 327 19.07 21.28 -15.62
C PHE A 327 19.99 21.97 -16.64
N ILE A 328 19.48 22.36 -17.80
CA ILE A 328 20.27 23.06 -18.87
C ILE A 328 20.76 24.42 -18.37
N ASN A 329 19.95 25.14 -17.59
CA ASN A 329 20.32 26.42 -17.03
C ASN A 329 21.30 26.32 -15.85
N GLY A 330 21.61 25.11 -15.36
CA GLY A 330 22.42 24.91 -14.16
C GLY A 330 21.71 25.33 -12.88
N GLU A 331 20.38 25.35 -12.88
CA GLU A 331 19.55 25.70 -11.73
C GLU A 331 19.38 24.47 -10.80
N PRO A 332 19.22 24.67 -9.50
CA PRO A 332 18.83 23.58 -8.61
C PRO A 332 17.49 22.97 -9.04
N SER A 333 17.41 21.64 -9.11
CA SER A 333 16.17 20.97 -9.51
C SER A 333 15.09 21.15 -8.45
N SER A 334 13.96 21.71 -8.85
CA SER A 334 12.72 21.76 -8.05
C SER A 334 11.80 20.57 -8.31
N TYR A 335 12.09 19.77 -9.33
CA TYR A 335 11.32 18.59 -9.74
C TYR A 335 11.98 17.29 -9.27
N LYS A 336 11.16 16.30 -8.95
CA LYS A 336 11.61 14.99 -8.45
C LYS A 336 11.98 14.03 -9.58
N ILE A 337 12.76 14.49 -10.56
CA ILE A 337 13.32 13.69 -11.66
C ILE A 337 14.83 13.62 -11.45
N TYR A 338 15.34 12.42 -11.17
CA TYR A 338 16.72 12.19 -10.77
C TYR A 338 17.56 11.66 -11.93
N GLU A 339 18.87 11.73 -11.79
CA GLU A 339 19.86 11.20 -12.75
C GLU A 339 19.73 11.84 -14.15
N MET A 340 19.46 13.17 -14.20
CA MET A 340 19.33 13.92 -15.46
C MET A 340 20.68 14.09 -16.19
N GLU A 341 21.79 13.97 -15.47
CA GLU A 341 23.17 14.16 -15.95
C GLU A 341 23.68 13.04 -16.87
N HIS A 342 22.98 11.92 -17.00
CA HIS A 342 23.40 10.86 -17.90
C HIS A 342 23.39 11.32 -19.37
N PRO A 343 24.43 11.02 -20.15
CA PRO A 343 24.64 11.63 -21.50
C PRO A 343 23.53 11.36 -22.51
N ASP A 344 22.81 10.24 -22.35
CA ASP A 344 21.76 9.82 -23.27
C ASP A 344 20.35 10.34 -22.86
N VAL A 345 20.19 10.89 -21.67
CA VAL A 345 18.88 11.33 -21.15
C VAL A 345 18.27 12.41 -22.03
N LEU A 346 19.04 13.45 -22.37
CA LEU A 346 18.57 14.52 -23.25
C LEU A 346 18.25 14.02 -24.66
N LEU A 347 18.95 13.00 -25.17
CA LEU A 347 18.67 12.40 -26.49
C LEU A 347 17.33 11.66 -26.45
N TRP A 348 17.05 10.91 -25.39
CA TRP A 348 15.75 10.26 -25.20
C TRP A 348 14.61 11.28 -25.07
N ALA A 349 14.82 12.35 -24.31
CA ALA A 349 13.85 13.45 -24.19
C ALA A 349 13.56 14.10 -25.56
N CYS A 350 14.60 14.41 -26.35
CA CYS A 350 14.47 14.96 -27.70
C CYS A 350 13.68 14.01 -28.63
N LEU A 351 13.96 12.71 -28.57
CA LEU A 351 13.23 11.70 -29.34
C LEU A 351 11.73 11.74 -29.07
N LEU A 352 11.33 11.84 -27.80
CA LEU A 352 9.91 11.91 -27.41
C LEU A 352 9.27 13.23 -27.85
N TYR A 353 9.97 14.34 -27.65
CA TYR A 353 9.46 15.67 -28.00
C TYR A 353 9.28 15.85 -29.51
N THR A 354 10.11 15.20 -30.32
CA THR A 354 10.07 15.27 -31.79
C THR A 354 9.26 14.15 -32.44
N SER A 355 8.84 13.14 -31.68
CA SER A 355 7.98 12.08 -32.20
C SER A 355 6.60 12.63 -32.54
N PRO A 356 6.10 12.44 -33.77
CA PRO A 356 4.79 12.95 -34.13
C PRO A 356 3.71 12.31 -33.27
N SER A 357 2.87 13.15 -32.67
CA SER A 357 1.67 12.73 -31.94
C SER A 357 0.79 11.86 -32.83
N PRO A 358 0.04 10.89 -32.29
CA PRO A 358 -0.98 10.17 -33.06
C PRO A 358 -1.96 11.10 -33.78
N ARG A 359 -2.22 12.32 -33.25
CA ARG A 359 -3.01 13.36 -33.91
C ARG A 359 -2.34 13.90 -35.19
N ASP A 360 -1.03 14.05 -35.18
CA ASP A 360 -0.28 14.56 -36.34
C ASP A 360 -0.26 13.56 -37.50
N ARG A 361 -0.30 12.26 -37.21
CA ARG A 361 -0.42 11.19 -38.20
C ARG A 361 -1.78 11.15 -38.90
N SER A 362 -2.82 11.65 -38.27
CA SER A 362 -4.17 11.72 -38.85
C SER A 362 -4.34 12.88 -39.83
N LEU A 363 -3.49 13.92 -39.77
CA LEU A 363 -3.51 15.07 -40.65
C LEU A 363 -2.66 14.89 -41.93
N SER A 364 -1.88 13.79 -42.01
CA SER A 364 -1.03 13.50 -43.16
C SER A 364 -1.58 12.41 -44.09
N ARG A 365 -2.88 12.11 -44.06
CA ARG A 365 -3.58 11.23 -45.01
C ARG A 365 -4.62 11.96 -45.78
#